data_3cc30f74043d1e9c9d34b45b4881a301
#
_entry.id   3cc30f74043d1e9c9d34b45b4881a301
#
_cell.length_a   1.000
_cell.length_b   1.000
_cell.length_c   1.000
_cell.angle_alpha   90.00
_cell.angle_beta   90.00
_cell.angle_gamma   90.00
#
_symmetry.space_group_name_H-M   'P 1'
#
loop_
_entity.id
_entity.type
_entity.pdbx_description
1 polymer ?
#
loop_
_entity_poly.entity_id
_entity_poly.type
_entity_poly.pdbx_seq_one_letter_code
_entity_poly.pdbx_strand_id
1 'polypeptide(L)'
;MDKKYDCIIIGGGAAGLLTAARLDLTAFSPKGTGLILEATDSPGTKLRMSGAGHCNFTHDGSVKDMVAAYGEQGRAIRRVLYRYNNDAFVDFLDRHGIPSFSRDGGRMFPKSQKAQDVLNLLLDLSVENGFALKKGFRVSQVTRLPDAGCQVACDNGAAFRTAAIVIATGGKSFPATGSNGRMWDVLSRDLDVEVISPRPVLAPVAVRSYPYGPVAGLSFETAELSITAPGKKIQRSVGDLLLTHRDFSGPAALNICGAAEPGDTLHINYVYPRSREEVTEILSGIFSGKKGNPVSALASRLNLPRRFCQSILLRSLGKPIDAEDVFRGSWNVDGLSPKKVSALLCDDTFTVESLPDWNKAMATRGGIALSQLDLRTMEFREHPGLFAVGEALDVDGITGGYNLQFAFSSASVCAEALQKKIRTDFRAEGLRLSTEE
;
A
#
# COMPACT_ATOMS: atom_id res chain seq x y z
N MET A 1 2.90 -33.71 -25.13
CA MET A 1 1.55 -33.19 -24.78
C MET A 1 1.75 -31.98 -23.86
N ASP A 2 1.27 -30.81 -24.28
CA ASP A 2 1.38 -29.63 -23.46
C ASP A 2 0.51 -29.82 -22.22
N LYS A 3 1.12 -29.75 -21.04
CA LYS A 3 0.42 -29.94 -19.77
C LYS A 3 -0.62 -28.83 -19.61
N LYS A 4 -1.90 -29.20 -19.53
CA LYS A 4 -3.01 -28.29 -19.26
C LYS A 4 -3.16 -28.14 -17.74
N TYR A 5 -3.25 -26.89 -17.26
CA TYR A 5 -3.53 -26.56 -15.87
C TYR A 5 -4.98 -26.07 -15.72
N ASP A 6 -5.59 -26.36 -14.57
CA ASP A 6 -6.93 -25.85 -14.27
C ASP A 6 -6.88 -24.35 -13.93
N CYS A 7 -5.80 -23.93 -13.26
CA CYS A 7 -5.59 -22.53 -12.92
C CYS A 7 -4.09 -22.16 -13.01
N ILE A 8 -3.80 -21.03 -13.66
CA ILE A 8 -2.49 -20.38 -13.61
C ILE A 8 -2.61 -19.03 -12.89
N ILE A 9 -1.82 -18.83 -11.85
CA ILE A 9 -1.68 -17.56 -11.14
C ILE A 9 -0.41 -16.86 -11.64
N ILE A 10 -0.52 -15.66 -12.18
CA ILE A 10 0.60 -14.85 -12.63
C ILE A 10 1.00 -13.88 -11.53
N GLY A 11 2.13 -14.12 -10.88
CA GLY A 11 2.68 -13.38 -9.76
C GLY A 11 2.63 -14.15 -8.44
N GLY A 12 3.80 -14.46 -7.88
CA GLY A 12 4.02 -15.09 -6.57
C GLY A 12 4.13 -14.08 -5.42
N GLY A 13 3.42 -12.94 -5.51
CA GLY A 13 3.28 -11.94 -4.45
C GLY A 13 2.18 -12.29 -3.45
N ALA A 14 1.88 -11.37 -2.52
CA ALA A 14 0.87 -11.58 -1.47
C ALA A 14 -0.48 -12.04 -2.03
N ALA A 15 -1.05 -11.34 -3.02
CA ALA A 15 -2.36 -11.64 -3.57
C ALA A 15 -2.39 -12.99 -4.30
N GLY A 16 -1.34 -13.32 -5.07
CA GLY A 16 -1.24 -14.61 -5.78
C GLY A 16 -1.11 -15.80 -4.82
N LEU A 17 -0.23 -15.70 -3.82
CA LEU A 17 -0.06 -16.73 -2.80
C LEU A 17 -1.31 -16.89 -1.93
N LEU A 18 -1.99 -15.78 -1.57
CA LEU A 18 -3.28 -15.83 -0.85
C LEU A 18 -4.37 -16.51 -1.69
N THR A 19 -4.40 -16.28 -3.01
CA THR A 19 -5.34 -16.98 -3.89
C THR A 19 -5.07 -18.47 -3.90
N ALA A 20 -3.81 -18.89 -4.08
CA ALA A 20 -3.41 -20.31 -4.07
C ALA A 20 -3.66 -20.98 -2.70
N ALA A 21 -3.37 -20.27 -1.59
CA ALA A 21 -3.59 -20.77 -0.24
C ALA A 21 -5.08 -20.96 0.11
N ARG A 22 -6.00 -20.37 -0.67
CA ARG A 22 -7.45 -20.47 -0.44
C ARG A 22 -8.21 -21.22 -1.53
N LEU A 23 -7.56 -21.63 -2.60
CA LEU A 23 -8.12 -22.41 -3.70
C LEU A 23 -7.61 -23.85 -3.61
N ASP A 24 -8.38 -24.72 -2.99
CA ASP A 24 -8.03 -26.13 -2.86
C ASP A 24 -8.37 -26.92 -4.14
N LEU A 25 -7.36 -27.21 -4.94
CA LEU A 25 -7.47 -27.99 -6.17
C LEU A 25 -7.41 -29.51 -5.87
N THR A 26 -6.96 -29.92 -4.69
CA THR A 26 -6.85 -31.33 -4.31
C THR A 26 -8.21 -31.91 -3.94
N ALA A 27 -9.20 -31.07 -3.64
CA ALA A 27 -10.56 -31.46 -3.32
C ALA A 27 -11.38 -31.94 -4.54
N PHE A 28 -10.81 -31.86 -5.77
CA PHE A 28 -11.46 -32.34 -6.99
C PHE A 28 -11.11 -33.79 -7.31
N SER A 29 -11.96 -34.46 -8.12
CA SER A 29 -11.70 -35.81 -8.62
C SER A 29 -11.97 -35.82 -10.14
N PRO A 30 -10.94 -36.03 -11.00
CA PRO A 30 -9.51 -36.15 -10.64
C PRO A 30 -8.95 -34.90 -9.96
N LYS A 31 -7.80 -35.02 -9.27
CA LYS A 31 -7.16 -33.89 -8.61
C LYS A 31 -6.79 -32.81 -9.62
N GLY A 32 -7.23 -31.60 -9.35
CA GLY A 32 -6.88 -30.43 -10.15
C GLY A 32 -5.40 -30.08 -10.05
N THR A 33 -4.94 -29.28 -11.01
CA THR A 33 -3.53 -28.87 -11.12
C THR A 33 -3.43 -27.35 -11.25
N GLY A 34 -2.67 -26.73 -10.32
CA GLY A 34 -2.40 -25.30 -10.32
C GLY A 34 -0.94 -24.97 -10.63
N LEU A 35 -0.70 -23.78 -11.16
CA LEU A 35 0.65 -23.27 -11.43
C LEU A 35 0.74 -21.80 -11.02
N ILE A 36 1.76 -21.45 -10.24
CA ILE A 36 2.13 -20.06 -9.96
C ILE A 36 3.36 -19.72 -10.80
N LEU A 37 3.27 -18.68 -11.63
CA LEU A 37 4.39 -18.16 -12.42
C LEU A 37 4.91 -16.88 -11.74
N GLU A 38 6.12 -16.93 -11.21
CA GLU A 38 6.80 -15.81 -10.59
C GLU A 38 7.97 -15.34 -11.48
N ALA A 39 8.01 -14.03 -11.75
CA ALA A 39 9.00 -13.44 -12.64
C ALA A 39 10.40 -13.35 -12.05
N THR A 40 10.52 -13.36 -10.71
CA THR A 40 11.78 -13.26 -9.97
C THR A 40 12.16 -14.59 -9.34
N ASP A 41 13.38 -14.67 -8.78
CA ASP A 41 13.82 -15.85 -8.03
C ASP A 41 13.29 -15.90 -6.59
N SER A 42 12.69 -14.79 -6.12
CA SER A 42 12.25 -14.62 -4.74
C SER A 42 10.77 -14.22 -4.65
N PRO A 43 9.83 -15.18 -4.53
CA PRO A 43 8.43 -14.88 -4.34
C PRO A 43 8.19 -14.12 -3.04
N GLY A 44 7.15 -13.30 -3.01
CA GLY A 44 6.73 -12.57 -1.81
C GLY A 44 7.71 -11.49 -1.31
N THR A 45 8.67 -11.04 -2.12
CA THR A 45 9.69 -10.05 -1.69
C THR A 45 9.04 -8.78 -1.11
N LYS A 46 8.00 -8.24 -1.75
CA LYS A 46 7.29 -7.06 -1.26
C LYS A 46 6.51 -7.34 0.04
N LEU A 47 5.97 -8.54 0.21
CA LEU A 47 5.34 -8.97 1.47
C LEU A 47 6.37 -9.00 2.61
N ARG A 48 7.57 -9.54 2.38
CA ARG A 48 8.65 -9.56 3.40
C ARG A 48 9.09 -8.17 3.84
N MET A 49 8.98 -7.16 2.97
CA MET A 49 9.34 -5.76 3.29
C MET A 49 8.22 -5.02 4.03
N SER A 50 6.99 -5.54 4.05
CA SER A 50 5.84 -4.86 4.62
C SER A 50 6.00 -4.63 6.13
N GLY A 51 5.56 -3.44 6.61
CA GLY A 51 5.68 -3.05 8.01
C GLY A 51 7.11 -3.11 8.54
N ALA A 52 8.11 -2.73 7.73
CA ALA A 52 9.54 -2.83 8.06
C ALA A 52 9.98 -4.27 8.40
N GLY A 53 9.42 -5.26 7.70
CA GLY A 53 9.72 -6.68 7.93
C GLY A 53 8.82 -7.36 8.98
N HIS A 54 7.93 -6.60 9.62
CA HIS A 54 7.03 -7.11 10.66
C HIS A 54 5.66 -7.56 10.14
N CYS A 55 5.33 -7.31 8.86
CA CYS A 55 4.05 -7.64 8.24
C CYS A 55 2.83 -6.96 8.89
N ASN A 56 2.67 -5.65 8.67
CA ASN A 56 1.39 -5.01 8.97
C ASN A 56 0.33 -5.47 7.95
N PHE A 57 -0.42 -6.53 8.29
CA PHE A 57 -1.25 -7.22 7.30
C PHE A 57 -2.68 -6.69 7.21
N THR A 58 -3.21 -6.07 8.29
CA THR A 58 -4.53 -5.43 8.32
C THR A 58 -4.62 -4.39 9.44
N HIS A 59 -5.83 -3.89 9.70
CA HIS A 59 -6.17 -2.93 10.74
C HIS A 59 -7.38 -3.43 11.54
N ASP A 60 -7.46 -3.18 12.86
CA ASP A 60 -8.50 -3.66 13.76
C ASP A 60 -9.78 -2.80 13.80
N GLY A 61 -9.85 -1.77 12.97
CA GLY A 61 -11.01 -0.89 12.88
C GLY A 61 -12.26 -1.54 12.30
N SER A 62 -13.39 -0.81 12.34
CA SER A 62 -14.64 -1.28 11.75
C SER A 62 -14.53 -1.42 10.22
N VAL A 63 -15.34 -2.30 9.63
CA VAL A 63 -15.38 -2.44 8.15
C VAL A 63 -15.78 -1.13 7.47
N LYS A 64 -16.55 -0.27 8.13
CA LYS A 64 -16.92 1.06 7.63
C LYS A 64 -15.69 1.97 7.53
N ASP A 65 -14.85 1.97 8.57
CA ASP A 65 -13.61 2.76 8.58
C ASP A 65 -12.62 2.19 7.56
N MET A 66 -12.56 0.86 7.45
CA MET A 66 -11.78 0.18 6.43
C MET A 66 -12.18 0.62 5.02
N VAL A 67 -13.47 0.64 4.70
CA VAL A 67 -13.98 1.13 3.40
C VAL A 67 -13.55 2.58 3.15
N ALA A 68 -13.61 3.44 4.17
CA ALA A 68 -13.19 4.84 4.06
C ALA A 68 -11.69 4.99 3.77
N ALA A 69 -10.86 4.06 4.23
CA ALA A 69 -9.41 4.07 4.02
C ALA A 69 -8.97 3.90 2.55
N TYR A 70 -9.86 3.45 1.66
CA TYR A 70 -9.61 3.35 0.21
C TYR A 70 -10.18 4.54 -0.59
N GLY A 71 -10.57 5.62 0.09
CA GLY A 71 -11.06 6.84 -0.56
C GLY A 71 -12.21 6.56 -1.54
N GLU A 72 -12.08 7.05 -2.77
CA GLU A 72 -13.13 6.93 -3.80
C GLU A 72 -13.40 5.47 -4.19
N GLN A 73 -12.38 4.63 -4.23
CA GLN A 73 -12.51 3.22 -4.62
C GLN A 73 -13.19 2.37 -3.53
N GLY A 74 -13.18 2.83 -2.28
CA GLY A 74 -13.80 2.10 -1.16
C GLY A 74 -15.27 1.77 -1.39
N ARG A 75 -16.03 2.67 -2.03
CA ARG A 75 -17.44 2.42 -2.37
C ARG A 75 -17.61 1.25 -3.35
N ALA A 76 -16.74 1.14 -4.35
CA ALA A 76 -16.80 0.09 -5.36
C ALA A 76 -16.47 -1.28 -4.74
N ILE A 77 -15.39 -1.36 -3.94
CA ILE A 77 -14.90 -2.61 -3.35
C ILE A 77 -15.61 -2.99 -2.04
N ARG A 78 -16.58 -2.19 -1.55
CA ARG A 78 -17.24 -2.39 -0.26
C ARG A 78 -17.71 -3.83 -0.06
N ARG A 79 -18.35 -4.47 -1.07
CA ARG A 79 -18.84 -5.83 -0.95
C ARG A 79 -17.73 -6.86 -0.78
N VAL A 80 -16.59 -6.64 -1.41
CA VAL A 80 -15.39 -7.47 -1.29
C VAL A 80 -14.88 -7.41 0.15
N LEU A 81 -14.77 -6.20 0.72
CA LEU A 81 -14.29 -5.97 2.08
C LEU A 81 -15.26 -6.50 3.16
N TYR A 82 -16.59 -6.36 2.96
CA TYR A 82 -17.57 -6.91 3.89
C TYR A 82 -17.60 -8.43 3.90
N ARG A 83 -17.28 -9.07 2.76
CA ARG A 83 -17.27 -10.53 2.64
C ARG A 83 -16.03 -11.16 3.30
N TYR A 84 -14.88 -10.51 3.14
CA TYR A 84 -13.59 -10.95 3.69
C TYR A 84 -12.90 -9.75 4.33
N ASN A 85 -13.35 -9.39 5.54
CA ASN A 85 -12.87 -8.24 6.30
C ASN A 85 -11.57 -8.56 7.07
N ASN A 86 -11.18 -7.63 7.93
CA ASN A 86 -10.02 -7.78 8.82
C ASN A 86 -10.14 -8.97 9.76
N ASP A 87 -11.32 -9.17 10.38
CA ASP A 87 -11.55 -10.34 11.27
C ASP A 87 -11.34 -11.63 10.51
N ALA A 88 -11.84 -11.72 9.26
CA ALA A 88 -11.63 -12.89 8.42
C ALA A 88 -10.14 -13.12 8.08
N PHE A 89 -9.33 -12.07 7.97
CA PHE A 89 -7.91 -12.22 7.74
C PHE A 89 -7.17 -12.64 9.01
N VAL A 90 -7.51 -12.06 10.16
CA VAL A 90 -7.00 -12.48 11.46
C VAL A 90 -7.33 -13.96 11.69
N ASP A 91 -8.60 -14.35 11.55
CA ASP A 91 -9.05 -15.74 11.69
C ASP A 91 -8.32 -16.71 10.75
N PHE A 92 -8.05 -16.28 9.52
CA PHE A 92 -7.30 -17.09 8.56
C PHE A 92 -5.89 -17.39 9.08
N LEU A 93 -5.17 -16.37 9.55
CA LEU A 93 -3.81 -16.55 10.09
C LEU A 93 -3.80 -17.34 11.38
N ASP A 94 -4.72 -17.05 12.31
CA ASP A 94 -4.83 -17.74 13.61
C ASP A 94 -5.10 -19.23 13.44
N ARG A 95 -6.03 -19.63 12.54
CA ARG A 95 -6.32 -21.05 12.25
C ARG A 95 -5.15 -21.81 11.67
N HIS A 96 -4.19 -21.11 11.07
CA HIS A 96 -2.98 -21.71 10.52
C HIS A 96 -1.75 -21.50 11.42
N GLY A 97 -1.97 -21.19 12.72
CA GLY A 97 -0.89 -21.13 13.71
C GLY A 97 -0.08 -19.85 13.72
N ILE A 98 -0.55 -18.77 13.07
CA ILE A 98 0.05 -17.43 13.12
C ILE A 98 -0.84 -16.47 13.90
N PRO A 99 -0.78 -16.50 15.26
CA PRO A 99 -1.54 -15.57 16.08
C PRO A 99 -1.08 -14.13 15.86
N SER A 100 -2.03 -13.20 15.97
CA SER A 100 -1.80 -11.78 15.72
C SER A 100 -2.00 -10.90 16.95
N PHE A 101 -1.62 -9.64 16.87
CA PHE A 101 -1.86 -8.62 17.88
C PHE A 101 -1.99 -7.24 17.23
N SER A 102 -2.72 -6.34 17.91
CA SER A 102 -2.85 -4.94 17.53
C SER A 102 -1.76 -4.10 18.20
N ARG A 103 -1.19 -3.14 17.46
CA ARG A 103 -0.36 -2.05 17.99
C ARG A 103 -1.17 -0.76 18.05
N ASP A 104 -0.59 0.27 18.69
CA ASP A 104 -1.14 1.61 18.73
C ASP A 104 -1.60 2.08 17.35
N GLY A 105 -2.81 2.66 17.32
CA GLY A 105 -3.45 3.07 16.07
C GLY A 105 -4.08 1.93 15.26
N GLY A 106 -4.30 0.73 15.85
CA GLY A 106 -5.08 -0.33 15.24
C GLY A 106 -4.36 -1.20 14.20
N ARG A 107 -3.05 -1.04 14.02
CA ARG A 107 -2.26 -1.82 13.07
C ARG A 107 -2.04 -3.24 13.55
N MET A 108 -2.43 -4.23 12.74
CA MET A 108 -2.33 -5.65 13.06
C MET A 108 -1.05 -6.29 12.53
N PHE A 109 -0.38 -7.05 13.38
CA PHE A 109 0.86 -7.77 13.07
C PHE A 109 0.81 -9.20 13.58
N PRO A 110 1.53 -10.17 12.95
CA PRO A 110 1.74 -11.47 13.55
C PRO A 110 2.54 -11.32 14.87
N LYS A 111 2.23 -12.13 15.88
CA LYS A 111 2.93 -12.08 17.18
C LYS A 111 4.44 -12.32 17.06
N SER A 112 4.88 -13.09 16.07
CA SER A 112 6.29 -13.29 15.76
C SER A 112 6.99 -12.02 15.26
N GLN A 113 6.26 -11.05 14.78
CA GLN A 113 6.76 -9.83 14.13
C GLN A 113 7.71 -10.13 12.95
N LYS A 114 7.47 -11.23 12.23
CA LYS A 114 8.26 -11.66 11.08
C LYS A 114 7.35 -11.88 9.89
N ALA A 115 7.48 -11.04 8.86
CA ALA A 115 6.77 -11.20 7.59
C ALA A 115 7.10 -12.54 6.90
N GLN A 116 8.28 -13.09 7.19
CA GLN A 116 8.72 -14.38 6.65
C GLN A 116 7.81 -15.54 7.10
N ASP A 117 7.28 -15.51 8.32
CA ASP A 117 6.41 -16.59 8.82
C ASP A 117 5.08 -16.61 8.05
N VAL A 118 4.51 -15.42 7.76
CA VAL A 118 3.32 -15.31 6.90
C VAL A 118 3.62 -15.79 5.49
N LEU A 119 4.77 -15.42 4.92
CA LEU A 119 5.17 -15.87 3.58
C LEU A 119 5.33 -17.40 3.53
N ASN A 120 6.00 -18.00 4.51
CA ASN A 120 6.19 -19.45 4.58
C ASN A 120 4.85 -20.18 4.63
N LEU A 121 3.94 -19.73 5.51
CA LEU A 121 2.58 -20.29 5.58
C LEU A 121 1.88 -20.27 4.21
N LEU A 122 1.92 -19.13 3.51
CA LEU A 122 1.25 -19.01 2.20
C LEU A 122 1.88 -19.91 1.13
N LEU A 123 3.19 -20.09 1.17
CA LEU A 123 3.89 -21.01 0.26
C LEU A 123 3.51 -22.47 0.55
N ASP A 124 3.50 -22.87 1.82
CA ASP A 124 3.16 -24.23 2.24
C ASP A 124 1.70 -24.57 1.87
N LEU A 125 0.76 -23.70 2.19
CA LEU A 125 -0.65 -23.87 1.81
C LEU A 125 -0.86 -23.91 0.28
N SER A 126 -0.07 -23.14 -0.48
CA SER A 126 -0.15 -23.20 -1.95
C SER A 126 0.23 -24.58 -2.48
N VAL A 127 1.27 -25.19 -1.93
CA VAL A 127 1.70 -26.54 -2.31
C VAL A 127 0.66 -27.59 -1.86
N GLU A 128 0.18 -27.50 -0.63
CA GLU A 128 -0.87 -28.38 -0.10
C GLU A 128 -2.14 -28.36 -0.95
N ASN A 129 -2.50 -27.18 -1.46
CA ASN A 129 -3.68 -26.96 -2.32
C ASN A 129 -3.44 -27.35 -3.81
N GLY A 130 -2.32 -27.96 -4.16
CA GLY A 130 -2.05 -28.50 -5.50
C GLY A 130 -1.43 -27.52 -6.48
N PHE A 131 -0.82 -26.42 -6.01
CA PHE A 131 -0.08 -25.48 -6.84
C PHE A 131 1.41 -25.79 -6.90
N ALA A 132 1.97 -25.82 -8.12
CA ALA A 132 3.41 -25.78 -8.33
C ALA A 132 3.86 -24.31 -8.52
N LEU A 133 5.00 -23.93 -7.93
CA LEU A 133 5.60 -22.61 -8.12
C LEU A 133 6.80 -22.68 -9.06
N LYS A 134 6.78 -21.90 -10.14
CA LYS A 134 7.91 -21.71 -11.06
C LYS A 134 8.47 -20.30 -10.94
N LYS A 135 9.73 -20.18 -10.57
CA LYS A 135 10.49 -18.94 -10.43
C LYS A 135 11.27 -18.62 -11.71
N GLY A 136 11.50 -17.35 -12.01
CA GLY A 136 12.16 -16.92 -13.25
C GLY A 136 11.28 -17.07 -14.50
N PHE A 137 9.97 -17.22 -14.33
CA PHE A 137 9.00 -17.32 -15.40
C PHE A 137 8.22 -16.04 -15.57
N ARG A 138 8.76 -15.11 -16.33
CA ARG A 138 8.12 -13.82 -16.64
C ARG A 138 7.19 -13.98 -17.82
N VAL A 139 5.91 -13.76 -17.59
CA VAL A 139 4.88 -13.80 -18.63
C VAL A 139 5.05 -12.61 -19.58
N SER A 140 5.00 -12.89 -20.88
CA SER A 140 5.15 -11.93 -21.97
C SER A 140 3.96 -11.88 -22.94
N GLN A 141 3.09 -12.90 -22.90
CA GLN A 141 1.91 -12.96 -23.76
C GLN A 141 0.81 -13.80 -23.11
N VAL A 142 -0.44 -13.38 -23.33
CA VAL A 142 -1.67 -14.13 -22.98
C VAL A 142 -2.53 -14.23 -24.22
N THR A 143 -2.85 -15.44 -24.66
CA THR A 143 -3.64 -15.69 -25.86
C THR A 143 -4.90 -16.49 -25.51
N ARG A 144 -6.05 -16.05 -25.98
CA ARG A 144 -7.30 -16.82 -25.89
C ARG A 144 -7.28 -17.95 -26.92
N LEU A 145 -7.70 -19.12 -26.49
CA LEU A 145 -7.78 -20.31 -27.38
C LEU A 145 -9.23 -20.56 -27.81
N PRO A 146 -9.46 -21.20 -28.96
CA PRO A 146 -10.81 -21.50 -29.46
C PRO A 146 -11.65 -22.39 -28.53
N ASP A 147 -10.98 -23.20 -27.68
CA ASP A 147 -11.59 -24.12 -26.72
C ASP A 147 -11.94 -23.45 -25.38
N ALA A 148 -12.13 -22.12 -25.38
CA ALA A 148 -12.38 -21.28 -24.21
C ALA A 148 -11.26 -21.27 -23.14
N GLY A 149 -10.12 -21.92 -23.41
CA GLY A 149 -8.92 -21.87 -22.58
C GLY A 149 -8.03 -20.67 -22.91
N CYS A 150 -6.88 -20.61 -22.22
CA CYS A 150 -5.85 -19.62 -22.48
C CYS A 150 -4.48 -20.29 -22.64
N GLN A 151 -3.60 -19.65 -23.40
CA GLN A 151 -2.18 -19.93 -23.42
C GLN A 151 -1.43 -18.75 -22.81
N VAL A 152 -0.48 -19.06 -21.92
CA VAL A 152 0.42 -18.09 -21.29
C VAL A 152 1.83 -18.40 -21.76
N ALA A 153 2.48 -17.44 -22.44
CA ALA A 153 3.88 -17.57 -22.87
C ALA A 153 4.80 -16.67 -22.00
N CYS A 154 6.01 -17.15 -21.80
CA CYS A 154 7.03 -16.49 -20.98
C CYS A 154 8.24 -16.05 -21.81
N ASP A 155 9.00 -15.06 -21.32
CA ASP A 155 10.22 -14.55 -21.98
C ASP A 155 11.28 -15.63 -22.23
N ASN A 156 11.30 -16.68 -21.40
CA ASN A 156 12.24 -17.82 -21.53
C ASN A 156 11.81 -18.89 -22.55
N GLY A 157 10.79 -18.61 -23.35
CA GLY A 157 10.28 -19.51 -24.39
C GLY A 157 9.29 -20.57 -23.88
N ALA A 158 9.05 -20.68 -22.58
CA ALA A 158 8.06 -21.61 -22.04
C ALA A 158 6.65 -21.13 -22.34
N ALA A 159 5.74 -22.07 -22.61
CA ALA A 159 4.31 -21.81 -22.76
C ALA A 159 3.49 -22.84 -21.99
N PHE A 160 2.34 -22.40 -21.46
CA PHE A 160 1.45 -23.21 -20.63
C PHE A 160 0.00 -22.97 -21.06
N ARG A 161 -0.82 -24.03 -21.03
CA ARG A 161 -2.27 -23.96 -21.29
C ARG A 161 -3.04 -24.04 -19.98
N THR A 162 -4.14 -23.32 -19.90
CA THR A 162 -4.97 -23.30 -18.68
C THR A 162 -6.42 -22.99 -18.99
N ALA A 163 -7.33 -23.43 -18.11
CA ALA A 163 -8.74 -23.05 -18.16
C ALA A 163 -8.99 -21.68 -17.51
N ALA A 164 -8.19 -21.30 -16.50
CA ALA A 164 -8.34 -20.03 -15.80
C ALA A 164 -6.99 -19.37 -15.51
N ILE A 165 -6.98 -18.02 -15.57
CA ILE A 165 -5.82 -17.18 -15.22
C ILE A 165 -6.20 -16.22 -14.11
N VAL A 166 -5.33 -16.07 -13.11
CA VAL A 166 -5.43 -15.04 -12.08
C VAL A 166 -4.25 -14.06 -12.22
N ILE A 167 -4.54 -12.80 -12.49
CA ILE A 167 -3.55 -11.72 -12.53
C ILE A 167 -3.32 -11.21 -11.11
N ALA A 168 -2.12 -11.45 -10.57
CA ALA A 168 -1.70 -11.10 -9.21
C ALA A 168 -0.31 -10.46 -9.19
N THR A 169 0.05 -9.73 -10.25
CA THR A 169 1.40 -9.21 -10.50
C THR A 169 1.73 -7.95 -9.70
N GLY A 170 0.80 -7.45 -8.88
CA GLY A 170 0.95 -6.19 -8.16
C GLY A 170 0.92 -4.98 -9.08
N GLY A 171 1.30 -3.83 -8.54
CA GLY A 171 1.35 -2.55 -9.24
C GLY A 171 2.71 -2.24 -9.87
N LYS A 172 3.20 -1.00 -9.63
CA LYS A 172 4.50 -0.51 -10.15
C LYS A 172 5.44 -0.05 -9.03
N SER A 173 4.99 -0.07 -7.78
CA SER A 173 5.81 0.31 -6.61
C SER A 173 6.86 -0.75 -6.29
N PHE A 174 8.08 -0.32 -5.93
CA PHE A 174 9.27 -1.16 -5.76
C PHE A 174 9.53 -2.08 -6.95
N PRO A 175 9.81 -1.54 -8.16
CA PRO A 175 9.91 -2.33 -9.41
C PRO A 175 10.93 -3.47 -9.34
N ALA A 176 12.00 -3.31 -8.55
CA ALA A 176 13.02 -4.34 -8.33
C ALA A 176 12.47 -5.62 -7.66
N THR A 177 11.29 -5.56 -7.03
CA THR A 177 10.63 -6.73 -6.42
C THR A 177 9.79 -7.54 -7.41
N GLY A 178 9.76 -7.16 -8.71
CA GLY A 178 8.94 -7.77 -9.74
C GLY A 178 7.65 -7.00 -10.07
N SER A 179 7.21 -6.09 -9.17
CA SER A 179 6.02 -5.24 -9.33
C SER A 179 6.35 -4.01 -10.19
N ASN A 180 6.45 -4.19 -11.51
CA ASN A 180 6.93 -3.16 -12.44
C ASN A 180 5.90 -2.68 -13.46
N GLY A 181 4.66 -3.12 -13.37
CA GLY A 181 3.55 -2.74 -14.26
C GLY A 181 3.54 -3.40 -15.64
N ARG A 182 4.56 -4.19 -16.02
CA ARG A 182 4.68 -4.80 -17.35
C ARG A 182 3.47 -5.66 -17.73
N MET A 183 2.83 -6.32 -16.77
CA MET A 183 1.68 -7.15 -17.07
C MET A 183 0.48 -6.34 -17.58
N TRP A 184 0.35 -5.10 -17.18
CA TRP A 184 -0.67 -4.20 -17.72
C TRP A 184 -0.49 -3.95 -19.21
N ASP A 185 0.75 -3.74 -19.68
CA ASP A 185 1.05 -3.57 -21.11
C ASP A 185 0.72 -4.84 -21.89
N VAL A 186 0.99 -6.02 -21.32
CA VAL A 186 0.62 -7.32 -21.91
C VAL A 186 -0.89 -7.45 -22.04
N LEU A 187 -1.64 -7.16 -20.98
CA LEU A 187 -3.10 -7.28 -20.96
C LEU A 187 -3.78 -6.28 -21.91
N SER A 188 -3.31 -5.03 -21.97
CA SER A 188 -3.83 -4.02 -22.88
C SER A 188 -3.56 -4.40 -24.34
N ARG A 189 -2.37 -4.90 -24.65
CA ARG A 189 -2.00 -5.31 -26.01
C ARG A 189 -2.74 -6.57 -26.49
N ASP A 190 -2.84 -7.58 -25.63
CA ASP A 190 -3.29 -8.92 -26.02
C ASP A 190 -4.80 -9.11 -25.84
N LEU A 191 -5.43 -8.36 -24.94
CA LEU A 191 -6.81 -8.55 -24.50
C LEU A 191 -7.62 -7.24 -24.41
N ASP A 192 -7.07 -6.12 -24.86
CA ASP A 192 -7.72 -4.79 -24.82
C ASP A 192 -8.20 -4.37 -23.42
N VAL A 193 -7.46 -4.77 -22.38
CA VAL A 193 -7.77 -4.43 -21.01
C VAL A 193 -7.44 -2.97 -20.74
N GLU A 194 -8.44 -2.22 -20.24
CA GLU A 194 -8.27 -0.83 -19.82
C GLU A 194 -7.44 -0.73 -18.55
N VAL A 195 -6.39 0.06 -18.59
CA VAL A 195 -5.51 0.35 -17.45
C VAL A 195 -5.55 1.83 -17.13
N ILE A 196 -6.00 2.15 -15.91
CA ILE A 196 -5.92 3.50 -15.36
C ILE A 196 -4.45 3.86 -15.14
N SER A 197 -4.06 5.03 -15.62
CA SER A 197 -2.65 5.49 -15.58
C SER A 197 -2.06 5.36 -14.17
N PRO A 198 -0.96 4.62 -14.00
CA PRO A 198 -0.40 4.35 -12.67
C PRO A 198 0.31 5.57 -12.09
N ARG A 199 0.17 5.76 -10.78
CA ARG A 199 0.77 6.82 -10.00
C ARG A 199 1.38 6.27 -8.71
N PRO A 200 2.60 6.70 -8.31
CA PRO A 200 3.18 6.32 -7.03
C PRO A 200 2.41 6.96 -5.87
N VAL A 201 2.08 6.17 -4.85
CA VAL A 201 1.44 6.63 -3.61
C VAL A 201 2.11 6.02 -2.39
N LEU A 202 1.79 6.53 -1.21
CA LEU A 202 2.41 6.14 0.05
C LEU A 202 3.94 6.28 0.00
N ALA A 203 4.40 7.46 -0.41
CA ALA A 203 5.80 7.80 -0.51
C ALA A 203 6.09 9.14 0.19
N PRO A 204 7.34 9.42 0.58
CA PRO A 204 7.72 10.72 1.11
C PRO A 204 7.42 11.86 0.14
N VAL A 205 7.06 13.03 0.69
CA VAL A 205 6.79 14.25 -0.10
C VAL A 205 8.06 15.08 -0.19
N ALA A 206 8.60 15.21 -1.39
CA ALA A 206 9.74 16.06 -1.69
C ALA A 206 9.29 17.52 -1.92
N VAL A 207 10.00 18.47 -1.32
CA VAL A 207 9.70 19.90 -1.44
C VAL A 207 10.94 20.69 -1.83
N ARG A 208 10.73 21.78 -2.51
CA ARG A 208 11.82 22.73 -2.85
C ARG A 208 12.39 23.34 -1.58
N SER A 209 13.71 23.47 -1.54
CA SER A 209 14.44 24.12 -0.44
C SER A 209 14.12 23.53 0.94
N TYR A 210 14.07 22.21 1.04
CA TYR A 210 13.82 21.48 2.29
C TYR A 210 14.80 21.86 3.40
N PRO A 211 14.36 22.46 4.53
CA PRO A 211 15.29 23.03 5.50
C PRO A 211 15.69 22.07 6.64
N TYR A 212 14.99 20.96 6.83
CA TYR A 212 15.07 20.14 8.04
C TYR A 212 16.07 18.97 7.95
N GLY A 213 16.89 18.91 6.91
CA GLY A 213 17.94 17.89 6.78
C GLY A 213 18.83 17.75 8.02
N PRO A 214 19.32 18.86 8.65
CA PRO A 214 20.17 18.79 9.85
C PRO A 214 19.48 18.21 11.10
N VAL A 215 18.15 18.15 11.11
CA VAL A 215 17.36 17.58 12.21
C VAL A 215 16.56 16.34 11.77
N ALA A 216 17.04 15.64 10.77
CA ALA A 216 16.46 14.38 10.33
C ALA A 216 16.34 13.37 11.47
N GLY A 217 15.32 12.50 11.39
CA GLY A 217 14.99 11.51 12.41
C GLY A 217 14.02 12.03 13.50
N LEU A 218 13.65 13.32 13.49
CA LEU A 218 12.61 13.82 14.39
C LEU A 218 11.23 13.42 13.89
N SER A 219 10.37 12.99 14.82
CA SER A 219 8.99 12.62 14.57
C SER A 219 8.02 13.45 15.42
N PHE A 220 6.81 13.61 14.90
CA PHE A 220 5.67 14.22 15.57
C PHE A 220 4.55 13.19 15.59
N GLU A 221 3.97 12.93 16.76
CA GLU A 221 2.90 11.92 16.90
C GLU A 221 1.61 12.34 16.20
N THR A 222 1.37 13.65 16.07
CA THR A 222 0.20 14.17 15.39
C THR A 222 0.54 15.50 14.71
N ALA A 223 0.53 15.49 13.39
CA ALA A 223 0.64 16.68 12.56
C ALA A 223 -0.49 16.69 11.53
N GLU A 224 -0.97 17.88 11.14
CA GLU A 224 -1.87 18.02 9.99
C GLU A 224 -1.09 18.51 8.79
N LEU A 225 -1.22 17.79 7.67
CA LEU A 225 -0.72 18.20 6.37
C LEU A 225 -1.90 18.51 5.45
N SER A 226 -1.78 19.59 4.65
CA SER A 226 -2.74 19.84 3.59
C SER A 226 -2.07 20.27 2.30
N ILE A 227 -2.67 19.88 1.17
CA ILE A 227 -2.24 20.28 -0.17
C ILE A 227 -3.25 21.28 -0.72
N THR A 228 -2.76 22.41 -1.20
CA THR A 228 -3.56 23.43 -1.89
C THR A 228 -2.98 23.69 -3.28
N ALA A 229 -3.89 23.87 -4.25
CA ALA A 229 -3.56 24.29 -5.60
C ALA A 229 -4.74 25.05 -6.21
N PRO A 230 -4.50 25.96 -7.17
CA PRO A 230 -5.58 26.69 -7.83
C PRO A 230 -6.61 25.73 -8.47
N GLY A 231 -7.89 25.95 -8.13
CA GLY A 231 -9.00 25.16 -8.70
C GLY A 231 -9.14 23.72 -8.18
N LYS A 232 -8.31 23.27 -7.24
CA LYS A 232 -8.41 21.95 -6.63
C LYS A 232 -9.03 22.01 -5.23
N LYS A 233 -9.77 20.96 -4.86
CA LYS A 233 -10.24 20.79 -3.48
C LYS A 233 -9.05 20.52 -2.56
N ILE A 234 -9.02 21.19 -1.40
CA ILE A 234 -8.00 20.98 -0.37
C ILE A 234 -8.04 19.51 0.09
N GLN A 235 -6.90 18.85 0.01
CA GLN A 235 -6.71 17.52 0.58
C GLN A 235 -6.02 17.66 1.94
N ARG A 236 -6.40 16.82 2.91
CA ARG A 236 -5.85 16.84 4.27
C ARG A 236 -5.50 15.45 4.75
N SER A 237 -4.44 15.35 5.54
CA SER A 237 -4.03 14.15 6.23
C SER A 237 -3.54 14.49 7.62
N VAL A 238 -3.96 13.73 8.62
CA VAL A 238 -3.53 13.86 10.02
C VAL A 238 -2.89 12.56 10.46
N GLY A 239 -1.78 12.64 11.17
CA GLY A 239 -1.06 11.48 11.69
C GLY A 239 0.38 11.78 12.03
N ASP A 240 1.17 10.75 12.24
CA ASP A 240 2.59 10.88 12.52
C ASP A 240 3.33 11.49 11.32
N LEU A 241 4.20 12.45 11.60
CA LEU A 241 5.08 13.08 10.62
C LEU A 241 6.54 12.80 11.00
N LEU A 242 7.35 12.39 10.02
CA LEU A 242 8.79 12.15 10.17
C LEU A 242 9.57 13.10 9.27
N LEU A 243 10.52 13.83 9.86
CA LEU A 243 11.51 14.61 9.11
C LEU A 243 12.64 13.68 8.66
N THR A 244 12.88 13.59 7.35
CA THR A 244 14.02 12.84 6.80
C THR A 244 15.15 13.80 6.40
N HIS A 245 16.20 13.30 5.76
CA HIS A 245 17.29 14.16 5.26
C HIS A 245 16.88 15.07 4.10
N ARG A 246 15.81 14.73 3.35
CA ARG A 246 15.42 15.44 2.12
C ARG A 246 13.93 15.64 1.93
N ASP A 247 13.12 14.86 2.65
CA ASP A 247 11.70 14.73 2.38
C ASP A 247 10.89 14.72 3.70
N PHE A 248 9.61 15.02 3.61
CA PHE A 248 8.65 14.73 4.68
C PHE A 248 8.12 13.30 4.51
N SER A 249 8.13 12.51 5.58
CA SER A 249 7.67 11.12 5.62
C SER A 249 6.74 10.88 6.83
N GLY A 250 6.45 9.64 7.15
CA GLY A 250 5.47 9.26 8.17
C GLY A 250 4.04 9.21 7.62
N PRO A 251 3.11 8.59 8.33
CA PRO A 251 1.73 8.37 7.89
C PRO A 251 1.04 9.61 7.32
N ALA A 252 1.17 10.78 7.95
CA ALA A 252 0.56 12.01 7.46
C ALA A 252 1.05 12.39 6.05
N ALA A 253 2.37 12.34 5.81
CA ALA A 253 2.96 12.66 4.52
C ALA A 253 2.70 11.57 3.48
N LEU A 254 2.82 10.30 3.87
CA LEU A 254 2.59 9.16 2.99
C LEU A 254 1.15 9.13 2.46
N ASN A 255 0.17 9.37 3.32
CA ASN A 255 -1.24 9.34 2.93
C ASN A 255 -1.67 10.50 2.01
N ILE A 256 -1.01 11.66 2.11
CA ILE A 256 -1.35 12.84 1.30
C ILE A 256 -0.60 12.88 -0.03
N CYS A 257 0.53 12.17 -0.16
CA CYS A 257 1.42 12.27 -1.32
C CYS A 257 0.71 11.98 -2.66
N GLY A 258 -0.29 11.09 -2.66
CA GLY A 258 -1.08 10.76 -3.84
C GLY A 258 -1.94 11.92 -4.39
N ALA A 259 -2.14 12.97 -3.62
CA ALA A 259 -2.86 14.19 -4.03
C ALA A 259 -1.91 15.32 -4.48
N ALA A 260 -0.61 15.21 -4.17
CA ALA A 260 0.38 16.25 -4.44
C ALA A 260 0.86 16.22 -5.89
N GLU A 261 0.90 17.40 -6.53
CA GLU A 261 1.51 17.62 -7.85
C GLU A 261 2.69 18.58 -7.75
N PRO A 262 3.70 18.49 -8.63
CA PRO A 262 4.77 19.46 -8.69
C PRO A 262 4.22 20.89 -8.84
N GLY A 263 4.64 21.80 -7.94
CA GLY A 263 4.17 23.17 -7.90
C GLY A 263 3.00 23.44 -6.95
N ASP A 264 2.32 22.42 -6.45
CA ASP A 264 1.31 22.56 -5.40
C ASP A 264 1.97 23.07 -4.09
N THR A 265 1.17 23.65 -3.20
CA THR A 265 1.62 24.10 -1.89
C THR A 265 1.27 23.07 -0.82
N LEU A 266 2.30 22.57 -0.15
CA LEU A 266 2.17 21.75 1.06
C LEU A 266 2.16 22.68 2.27
N HIS A 267 1.16 22.55 3.14
CA HIS A 267 1.02 23.22 4.43
C HIS A 267 1.19 22.23 5.56
N ILE A 268 1.91 22.58 6.61
CA ILE A 268 2.16 21.70 7.76
C ILE A 268 1.83 22.42 9.06
N ASN A 269 0.92 21.83 9.86
CA ASN A 269 0.70 22.20 11.27
C ASN A 269 1.33 21.14 12.18
N TYR A 270 2.46 21.48 12.80
CA TYR A 270 3.23 20.59 13.70
C TYR A 270 2.62 20.48 15.10
N VAL A 271 1.67 21.35 15.43
CA VAL A 271 1.06 21.45 16.76
C VAL A 271 -0.44 21.17 16.75
N TYR A 272 -0.92 20.52 15.68
CA TYR A 272 -2.32 20.11 15.55
C TYR A 272 -2.80 19.35 16.82
N PRO A 273 -4.02 19.60 17.34
CA PRO A 273 -5.12 20.41 16.75
C PRO A 273 -5.14 21.90 17.20
N ARG A 274 -4.06 22.44 17.76
CA ARG A 274 -4.04 23.81 18.27
C ARG A 274 -4.21 24.82 17.16
N SER A 275 -4.98 25.88 17.46
CA SER A 275 -5.14 27.03 16.57
C SER A 275 -3.90 27.93 16.62
N ARG A 276 -3.74 28.76 15.58
CA ARG A 276 -2.64 29.75 15.53
C ARG A 276 -2.74 30.80 16.63
N GLU A 277 -3.96 31.16 17.01
CA GLU A 277 -4.26 32.12 18.11
C GLU A 277 -3.76 31.55 19.43
N GLU A 278 -4.13 30.32 19.79
CA GLU A 278 -3.68 29.64 21.02
C GLU A 278 -2.14 29.53 21.07
N VAL A 279 -1.52 29.14 19.96
CA VAL A 279 -0.05 29.04 19.88
C VAL A 279 0.59 30.41 20.02
N THR A 280 0.01 31.48 19.44
CA THR A 280 0.53 32.84 19.55
C THR A 280 0.45 33.35 21.00
N GLU A 281 -0.60 33.04 21.73
CA GLU A 281 -0.77 33.40 23.15
C GLU A 281 0.29 32.69 24.02
N ILE A 282 0.48 31.36 23.83
CA ILE A 282 1.52 30.58 24.52
C ILE A 282 2.91 31.18 24.28
N LEU A 283 3.23 31.53 23.02
CA LEU A 283 4.51 32.11 22.63
C LEU A 283 4.71 33.51 23.23
N SER A 284 3.63 34.33 23.29
CA SER A 284 3.66 35.64 23.92
C SER A 284 4.01 35.55 25.42
N GLY A 285 3.46 34.56 26.10
CA GLY A 285 3.81 34.27 27.49
C GLY A 285 5.25 33.81 27.68
N ILE A 286 5.79 33.02 26.74
CA ILE A 286 7.18 32.56 26.78
C ILE A 286 8.16 33.72 26.52
N PHE A 287 7.90 34.55 25.51
CA PHE A 287 8.82 35.61 25.06
C PHE A 287 8.73 36.89 25.91
N SER A 288 7.66 37.10 26.66
CA SER A 288 7.57 38.19 27.65
C SER A 288 8.32 37.88 28.96
N GLY A 289 8.62 36.61 29.23
CA GLY A 289 9.36 36.18 30.42
C GLY A 289 10.83 36.54 30.32
N LYS A 290 11.35 37.40 31.21
CA LYS A 290 12.76 37.82 31.26
C LYS A 290 13.71 36.75 31.75
N LYS A 291 13.24 35.57 32.19
CA LYS A 291 14.06 34.46 32.72
C LYS A 291 13.64 33.12 32.11
N GLY A 292 14.60 32.38 31.57
CA GLY A 292 14.42 31.02 31.06
C GLY A 292 14.90 30.85 29.61
N ASN A 293 15.17 29.60 29.24
CA ASN A 293 15.58 29.24 27.88
C ASN A 293 14.29 29.06 27.02
N PRO A 294 14.05 29.89 25.97
CA PRO A 294 12.86 29.84 25.15
C PRO A 294 12.68 28.47 24.44
N VAL A 295 13.76 27.81 24.09
CA VAL A 295 13.72 26.46 23.47
C VAL A 295 13.12 25.44 24.45
N SER A 296 13.56 25.46 25.70
CA SER A 296 13.03 24.54 26.72
C SER A 296 11.56 24.80 27.03
N ALA A 297 11.18 26.09 27.09
CA ALA A 297 9.79 26.48 27.31
C ALA A 297 8.88 26.09 26.14
N LEU A 298 9.33 26.28 24.88
CA LEU A 298 8.62 25.82 23.68
C LEU A 298 8.44 24.31 23.71
N ALA A 299 9.54 23.55 23.88
CA ALA A 299 9.53 22.10 23.88
C ALA A 299 8.55 21.54 24.91
N SER A 300 8.57 22.09 26.13
CA SER A 300 7.68 21.62 27.20
C SER A 300 6.21 22.01 26.99
N ARG A 301 5.93 23.26 26.61
CA ARG A 301 4.52 23.74 26.49
C ARG A 301 3.80 23.26 25.26
N LEU A 302 4.53 22.98 24.16
CA LEU A 302 3.95 22.53 22.90
C LEU A 302 4.19 21.04 22.61
N ASN A 303 4.86 20.32 23.51
CA ASN A 303 5.26 18.92 23.36
C ASN A 303 6.04 18.69 22.05
N LEU A 304 7.08 19.50 21.81
CA LEU A 304 7.88 19.46 20.59
C LEU A 304 9.31 19.02 20.88
N PRO A 305 9.99 18.32 19.95
CA PRO A 305 11.39 17.99 20.08
C PRO A 305 12.26 19.25 20.20
N ARG A 306 13.17 19.30 21.16
CA ARG A 306 14.03 20.49 21.40
C ARG A 306 14.78 20.96 20.16
N ARG A 307 15.38 20.02 19.39
CA ARG A 307 16.08 20.33 18.13
C ARG A 307 15.17 20.98 17.10
N PHE A 308 13.92 20.55 17.04
CA PHE A 308 12.92 21.19 16.15
C PHE A 308 12.58 22.60 16.62
N CYS A 309 12.39 22.81 17.93
CA CYS A 309 12.17 24.15 18.48
C CYS A 309 13.31 25.12 18.12
N GLN A 310 14.57 24.68 18.22
CA GLN A 310 15.72 25.46 17.81
C GLN A 310 15.67 25.81 16.31
N SER A 311 15.36 24.81 15.47
CA SER A 311 15.23 25.02 14.01
C SER A 311 14.15 26.05 13.66
N ILE A 312 13.00 25.98 14.32
CA ILE A 312 11.90 26.95 14.10
C ILE A 312 12.31 28.38 14.53
N LEU A 313 13.01 28.50 15.67
CA LEU A 313 13.49 29.81 16.13
C LEU A 313 14.53 30.39 15.15
N LEU A 314 15.49 29.59 14.66
CA LEU A 314 16.47 30.02 13.62
C LEU A 314 15.74 30.51 12.37
N ARG A 315 14.80 29.72 11.87
CA ARG A 315 14.00 30.10 10.68
C ARG A 315 13.20 31.38 10.90
N SER A 316 12.62 31.57 12.09
CA SER A 316 11.86 32.78 12.41
C SER A 316 12.72 34.05 12.39
N LEU A 317 14.03 33.91 12.62
CA LEU A 317 15.06 34.96 12.53
C LEU A 317 15.69 35.09 11.13
N GLY A 318 15.22 34.29 10.16
CA GLY A 318 15.80 34.26 8.80
C GLY A 318 17.18 33.59 8.72
N LYS A 319 17.56 32.80 9.73
CA LYS A 319 18.83 32.10 9.76
C LYS A 319 18.70 30.67 9.18
N PRO A 320 19.74 30.13 8.52
CA PRO A 320 19.74 28.74 8.11
C PRO A 320 19.75 27.82 9.33
N ILE A 321 19.25 26.58 9.14
CA ILE A 321 19.37 25.54 10.15
C ILE A 321 20.74 24.88 9.95
N ASP A 322 21.67 25.19 10.84
CA ASP A 322 22.98 24.53 10.92
C ASP A 322 22.99 23.51 12.05
N ALA A 323 23.62 22.37 11.82
CA ALA A 323 23.74 21.34 12.85
C ALA A 323 24.48 21.85 14.10
N GLU A 324 25.52 22.67 13.96
CA GLU A 324 26.27 23.24 15.10
C GLU A 324 25.41 24.21 15.92
N ASP A 325 24.64 25.09 15.27
CA ASP A 325 23.75 26.03 15.94
C ASP A 325 22.61 25.33 16.69
N VAL A 326 22.11 24.22 16.15
CA VAL A 326 21.08 23.40 16.80
C VAL A 326 21.60 22.72 18.08
N PHE A 327 22.91 22.44 18.18
CA PHE A 327 23.47 21.73 19.33
C PHE A 327 24.11 22.64 20.40
N ARG A 328 24.56 23.85 20.06
CA ARG A 328 25.43 24.69 20.91
C ARG A 328 24.84 26.04 21.35
N GLY A 329 23.66 26.43 20.89
CA GLY A 329 23.18 27.80 21.08
C GLY A 329 22.72 28.13 22.51
N SER A 330 23.27 29.21 23.08
CA SER A 330 22.57 29.96 24.15
C SER A 330 21.46 30.78 23.50
N TRP A 331 20.22 30.57 23.96
CA TRP A 331 19.05 31.17 23.36
C TRP A 331 18.50 32.27 24.24
N ASN A 332 18.29 33.48 23.67
CA ASN A 332 17.55 34.54 24.30
C ASN A 332 16.29 34.83 23.42
N VAL A 333 15.45 35.70 23.89
CA VAL A 333 14.21 36.07 23.20
C VAL A 333 14.35 37.25 22.24
N ASP A 334 15.55 37.82 22.10
CA ASP A 334 15.79 39.01 21.32
C ASP A 334 15.50 38.74 19.82
N GLY A 335 14.70 39.58 19.23
CA GLY A 335 14.29 39.48 17.82
C GLY A 335 13.25 38.37 17.53
N LEU A 336 12.84 37.57 18.52
CA LEU A 336 11.79 36.57 18.32
C LEU A 336 10.39 37.25 18.30
N SER A 337 9.56 36.84 17.35
CA SER A 337 8.19 37.30 17.19
C SER A 337 7.22 36.14 17.40
N PRO A 338 6.28 36.23 18.40
CA PRO A 338 5.24 35.20 18.58
C PRO A 338 4.48 34.90 17.29
N LYS A 339 4.13 35.94 16.52
CA LYS A 339 3.38 35.81 15.26
C LYS A 339 4.17 35.11 14.17
N LYS A 340 5.50 35.33 14.06
CA LYS A 340 6.35 34.64 13.08
C LYS A 340 6.54 33.17 13.45
N VAL A 341 6.80 32.89 14.73
CA VAL A 341 7.00 31.53 15.22
C VAL A 341 5.71 30.72 15.13
N SER A 342 4.55 31.29 15.51
CA SER A 342 3.26 30.60 15.38
C SER A 342 2.89 30.31 13.92
N ALA A 343 3.24 31.22 12.99
CA ALA A 343 3.04 30.96 11.56
C ALA A 343 3.81 29.71 11.09
N LEU A 344 5.09 29.58 11.47
CA LEU A 344 5.90 28.42 11.11
C LEU A 344 5.45 27.12 11.82
N LEU A 345 4.88 27.22 13.03
CA LEU A 345 4.41 26.05 13.74
C LEU A 345 3.06 25.52 13.25
N CYS A 346 2.15 26.42 12.86
CA CYS A 346 0.77 26.09 12.51
C CYS A 346 0.51 26.04 11.01
N ASP A 347 1.38 26.64 10.19
CA ASP A 347 1.21 26.73 8.73
C ASP A 347 2.56 26.92 8.03
N ASP A 348 3.46 25.96 8.19
CA ASP A 348 4.74 25.94 7.49
C ASP A 348 4.51 25.52 6.04
N THR A 349 4.84 26.38 5.09
CA THR A 349 4.50 26.20 3.68
C THR A 349 5.69 25.86 2.81
N PHE A 350 5.48 24.91 1.90
CA PHE A 350 6.49 24.45 0.97
C PHE A 350 5.90 24.22 -0.42
N THR A 351 6.70 24.42 -1.46
CA THR A 351 6.30 24.01 -2.81
C THR A 351 6.70 22.56 -3.06
N VAL A 352 5.77 21.73 -3.47
CA VAL A 352 6.06 20.34 -3.89
C VAL A 352 7.01 20.36 -5.07
N GLU A 353 8.10 19.58 -4.98
CA GLU A 353 9.17 19.60 -5.98
C GLU A 353 8.90 18.66 -7.15
N SER A 354 8.54 17.41 -6.85
CA SER A 354 8.39 16.34 -7.83
C SER A 354 7.37 15.30 -7.39
N LEU A 355 6.91 14.48 -8.34
CA LEU A 355 6.20 13.24 -7.99
C LEU A 355 7.16 12.28 -7.27
N PRO A 356 6.62 11.44 -6.37
CA PRO A 356 7.45 10.45 -5.68
C PRO A 356 8.14 9.48 -6.64
N ASP A 357 9.32 9.00 -6.24
CA ASP A 357 10.02 7.93 -6.94
C ASP A 357 9.33 6.57 -6.71
N TRP A 358 9.16 5.79 -7.76
CA TRP A 358 8.63 4.43 -7.71
C TRP A 358 9.39 3.50 -6.76
N ASN A 359 10.70 3.72 -6.58
CA ASN A 359 11.53 2.97 -5.63
C ASN A 359 11.28 3.35 -4.16
N LYS A 360 10.56 4.44 -3.90
CA LYS A 360 10.18 4.89 -2.55
C LYS A 360 8.69 4.69 -2.27
N ALA A 361 7.88 4.48 -3.31
CA ALA A 361 6.44 4.31 -3.19
C ALA A 361 6.08 2.94 -2.62
N MET A 362 5.25 2.89 -1.59
CA MET A 362 4.81 1.63 -0.99
C MET A 362 3.62 1.01 -1.71
N ALA A 363 2.84 1.82 -2.46
CA ALA A 363 1.70 1.36 -3.23
C ALA A 363 1.56 2.13 -4.55
N THR A 364 0.71 1.59 -5.41
CA THR A 364 0.36 2.15 -6.72
C THR A 364 -1.11 2.52 -6.73
N ARG A 365 -1.47 3.75 -7.10
CA ARG A 365 -2.80 4.14 -7.54
C ARG A 365 -2.88 3.93 -9.04
N GLY A 366 -4.05 3.56 -9.58
CA GLY A 366 -4.17 3.12 -10.96
C GLY A 366 -3.93 1.61 -11.11
N GLY A 367 -4.04 1.11 -12.33
CA GLY A 367 -4.01 -0.30 -12.66
C GLY A 367 -5.28 -0.72 -13.41
N ILE A 368 -5.63 -1.99 -13.40
CA ILE A 368 -6.80 -2.51 -14.11
C ILE A 368 -8.07 -1.84 -13.58
N ALA A 369 -8.86 -1.24 -14.49
CA ALA A 369 -10.08 -0.54 -14.13
C ALA A 369 -11.12 -1.49 -13.55
N LEU A 370 -11.67 -1.14 -12.37
CA LEU A 370 -12.66 -1.97 -11.66
C LEU A 370 -13.97 -2.20 -12.45
N SER A 371 -14.31 -1.29 -13.37
CA SER A 371 -15.47 -1.39 -14.26
C SER A 371 -15.48 -2.67 -15.09
N GLN A 372 -14.30 -3.19 -15.43
CA GLN A 372 -14.14 -4.38 -16.27
C GLN A 372 -14.38 -5.69 -15.53
N LEU A 373 -14.42 -5.67 -14.19
CA LEU A 373 -14.58 -6.88 -13.37
C LEU A 373 -15.99 -7.00 -12.79
N ASP A 374 -16.44 -8.23 -12.62
CA ASP A 374 -17.47 -8.54 -11.66
C ASP A 374 -16.82 -8.69 -10.26
N LEU A 375 -16.95 -7.68 -9.43
CA LEU A 375 -16.35 -7.66 -8.09
C LEU A 375 -16.95 -8.69 -7.12
N ARG A 376 -18.00 -9.44 -7.54
CA ARG A 376 -18.53 -10.59 -6.76
C ARG A 376 -17.69 -11.85 -6.95
N THR A 377 -16.92 -11.90 -8.03
CA THR A 377 -16.09 -13.05 -8.44
C THR A 377 -14.65 -12.68 -8.71
N MET A 378 -14.33 -11.40 -8.92
CA MET A 378 -13.06 -10.86 -9.43
C MET A 378 -12.75 -11.31 -10.88
N GLU A 379 -13.74 -11.82 -11.64
CA GLU A 379 -13.63 -12.23 -13.04
C GLU A 379 -13.85 -11.04 -13.97
N PHE A 380 -13.09 -10.97 -15.06
CA PHE A 380 -13.33 -10.00 -16.12
C PHE A 380 -14.66 -10.30 -16.82
N ARG A 381 -15.45 -9.25 -17.08
CA ARG A 381 -16.77 -9.36 -17.75
C ARG A 381 -16.65 -9.84 -19.18
N GLU A 382 -15.69 -9.29 -19.92
CA GLU A 382 -15.48 -9.56 -21.35
C GLU A 382 -14.51 -10.74 -21.59
N HIS A 383 -13.86 -11.25 -20.53
CA HIS A 383 -12.86 -12.32 -20.63
C HIS A 383 -13.16 -13.45 -19.62
N PRO A 384 -14.16 -14.31 -19.87
CA PRO A 384 -14.45 -15.44 -19.00
C PRO A 384 -13.23 -16.33 -18.75
N GLY A 385 -12.97 -16.69 -17.48
CA GLY A 385 -11.78 -17.44 -17.05
C GLY A 385 -10.57 -16.55 -16.73
N LEU A 386 -10.63 -15.25 -16.97
CA LEU A 386 -9.59 -14.31 -16.54
C LEU A 386 -10.06 -13.58 -15.27
N PHE A 387 -9.18 -13.53 -14.25
CA PHE A 387 -9.42 -12.91 -12.95
C PHE A 387 -8.28 -11.95 -12.62
N ALA A 388 -8.54 -10.95 -11.78
CA ALA A 388 -7.49 -10.07 -11.27
C ALA A 388 -7.69 -9.78 -9.78
N VAL A 389 -6.59 -9.71 -9.01
CA VAL A 389 -6.60 -9.54 -7.55
C VAL A 389 -5.47 -8.63 -7.05
N GLY A 390 -5.67 -8.05 -5.89
CA GLY A 390 -4.68 -7.22 -5.21
C GLY A 390 -4.34 -5.93 -5.95
N GLU A 391 -3.12 -5.46 -5.78
CA GLU A 391 -2.62 -4.18 -6.31
C GLU A 391 -2.47 -4.15 -7.86
N ALA A 392 -2.80 -5.24 -8.57
CA ALA A 392 -2.93 -5.19 -10.04
C ALA A 392 -4.17 -4.37 -10.47
N LEU A 393 -5.13 -4.21 -9.59
CA LEU A 393 -6.35 -3.42 -9.75
C LEU A 393 -6.14 -1.97 -9.33
N ASP A 394 -6.94 -1.05 -9.89
CA ASP A 394 -6.98 0.36 -9.48
C ASP A 394 -7.59 0.49 -8.07
N VAL A 395 -6.86 0.03 -7.05
CA VAL A 395 -7.23 0.12 -5.63
C VAL A 395 -5.99 0.37 -4.80
N ASP A 396 -5.98 1.51 -4.11
CA ASP A 396 -4.97 1.83 -3.10
C ASP A 396 -5.64 2.25 -1.79
N GLY A 397 -5.12 1.74 -0.67
CA GLY A 397 -5.51 2.15 0.67
C GLY A 397 -4.43 3.03 1.31
N ILE A 398 -4.80 3.80 2.34
CA ILE A 398 -3.84 4.55 3.15
C ILE A 398 -2.87 3.62 3.90
N THR A 399 -1.89 4.19 4.62
CA THR A 399 -1.01 3.41 5.52
C THR A 399 -1.83 2.72 6.62
N GLY A 400 -1.39 1.52 7.06
CA GLY A 400 -2.06 0.81 8.16
C GLY A 400 -2.47 -0.64 7.87
N GLY A 401 -1.94 -1.26 6.80
CA GLY A 401 -2.23 -2.66 6.45
C GLY A 401 -3.34 -2.85 5.40
N TYR A 402 -3.98 -1.77 4.98
CA TYR A 402 -5.12 -1.83 4.06
C TYR A 402 -4.79 -2.45 2.69
N ASN A 403 -3.62 -2.20 2.12
CA ASN A 403 -3.24 -2.77 0.82
C ASN A 403 -3.08 -4.30 0.90
N LEU A 404 -2.53 -4.85 1.99
CA LEU A 404 -2.50 -6.29 2.22
C LEU A 404 -3.89 -6.86 2.55
N GLN A 405 -4.72 -6.10 3.27
CA GLN A 405 -6.13 -6.46 3.48
C GLN A 405 -6.87 -6.62 2.16
N PHE A 406 -6.73 -5.68 1.22
CA PHE A 406 -7.39 -5.81 -0.08
C PHE A 406 -6.83 -6.98 -0.90
N ALA A 407 -5.52 -7.25 -0.80
CA ALA A 407 -4.94 -8.45 -1.41
C ALA A 407 -5.60 -9.74 -0.88
N PHE A 408 -5.82 -9.84 0.45
CA PHE A 408 -6.53 -10.96 1.06
C PHE A 408 -8.00 -11.03 0.64
N SER A 409 -8.71 -9.90 0.72
CA SER A 409 -10.16 -9.86 0.43
C SER A 409 -10.46 -10.24 -1.02
N SER A 410 -9.72 -9.65 -1.97
CA SER A 410 -9.89 -9.92 -3.40
C SER A 410 -9.45 -11.35 -3.78
N ALA A 411 -8.32 -11.82 -3.23
CA ALA A 411 -7.85 -13.20 -3.41
C ALA A 411 -8.88 -14.22 -2.90
N SER A 412 -9.49 -13.95 -1.75
CA SER A 412 -10.49 -14.83 -1.14
C SER A 412 -11.76 -14.92 -1.96
N VAL A 413 -12.25 -13.77 -2.48
CA VAL A 413 -13.40 -13.73 -3.39
C VAL A 413 -13.10 -14.50 -4.68
N CYS A 414 -11.93 -14.29 -5.26
CA CYS A 414 -11.47 -14.96 -6.47
C CYS A 414 -11.37 -16.48 -6.26
N ALA A 415 -10.70 -16.92 -5.21
CA ALA A 415 -10.54 -18.34 -4.89
C ALA A 415 -11.89 -19.06 -4.72
N GLU A 416 -12.85 -18.44 -4.01
CA GLU A 416 -14.19 -19.01 -3.84
C GLU A 416 -14.96 -19.11 -5.16
N ALA A 417 -14.83 -18.10 -6.03
CA ALA A 417 -15.46 -18.12 -7.35
C ALA A 417 -14.86 -19.21 -8.25
N LEU A 418 -13.53 -19.32 -8.27
CA LEU A 418 -12.81 -20.36 -9.00
C LEU A 418 -13.14 -21.76 -8.48
N GLN A 419 -13.19 -21.97 -7.17
CA GLN A 419 -13.57 -23.25 -6.56
C GLN A 419 -14.94 -23.71 -7.04
N LYS A 420 -15.91 -22.81 -7.16
CA LYS A 420 -17.26 -23.10 -7.68
C LYS A 420 -17.23 -23.42 -9.18
N LYS A 421 -16.51 -22.60 -9.98
CA LYS A 421 -16.42 -22.74 -11.42
C LYS A 421 -15.78 -24.07 -11.81
N ILE A 422 -14.61 -24.37 -11.26
CA ILE A 422 -13.90 -25.62 -11.53
C ILE A 422 -14.76 -26.84 -11.14
N ARG A 423 -15.45 -26.78 -9.99
CA ARG A 423 -16.37 -27.86 -9.56
C ARG A 423 -17.51 -28.10 -10.56
N THR A 424 -18.00 -27.04 -11.19
CA THR A 424 -19.08 -27.14 -12.19
C THR A 424 -18.55 -27.76 -13.48
N ASP A 425 -17.35 -27.36 -13.92
CA ASP A 425 -16.73 -27.86 -15.14
C ASP A 425 -16.39 -29.37 -15.03
N PHE A 426 -15.83 -29.81 -13.88
CA PHE A 426 -15.56 -31.23 -13.63
C PHE A 426 -16.86 -32.08 -13.61
N ARG A 427 -17.97 -31.53 -13.08
CA ARG A 427 -19.28 -32.23 -13.11
C ARG A 427 -19.81 -32.36 -14.53
N ALA A 428 -19.66 -31.33 -15.35
CA ALA A 428 -20.11 -31.36 -16.75
C ALA A 428 -19.30 -32.34 -17.61
N GLU A 429 -17.98 -32.44 -17.39
CA GLU A 429 -17.13 -33.45 -18.05
C GLU A 429 -17.45 -34.87 -17.59
N GLY A 430 -17.63 -35.10 -16.29
CA GLY A 430 -18.05 -36.41 -15.73
C GLY A 430 -19.40 -36.88 -16.23
N LEU A 431 -20.36 -35.97 -16.42
CA LEU A 431 -21.68 -36.30 -17.01
C LEU A 431 -21.56 -36.64 -18.49
N ARG A 432 -20.65 -36.05 -19.25
CA ARG A 432 -20.41 -36.39 -20.67
C ARG A 432 -19.79 -37.77 -20.82
N LEU A 433 -18.82 -38.12 -19.97
CA LEU A 433 -18.18 -39.43 -19.98
C LEU A 433 -19.17 -40.55 -19.61
N SER A 434 -20.14 -40.31 -18.77
CA SER A 434 -21.17 -41.29 -18.39
C SER A 434 -22.33 -41.44 -19.38
N THR A 435 -22.40 -40.58 -20.42
CA THR A 435 -23.39 -40.68 -21.51
C THR A 435 -22.81 -41.24 -22.79
N GLU A 436 -21.49 -41.45 -22.84
CA GLU A 436 -20.78 -42.07 -23.98
C GLU A 436 -20.42 -43.56 -23.73
N GLU A 437 -20.73 -44.14 -22.56
CA GLU A 437 -20.74 -45.57 -22.24
C GLU A 437 -22.18 -46.14 -22.40
#